data_420e64a1a8c642f3f9f05e85bb3ab5c0
#
_entry.id   420e64a1a8c642f3f9f05e85bb3ab5c0
#
_cell.length_a   1.000
_cell.length_b   1.000
_cell.length_c   1.000
_cell.angle_alpha   90.00
_cell.angle_beta   90.00
_cell.angle_gamma   90.00
#
_symmetry.space_group_name_H-M   'P 1'
#
loop_
_entity.id
_entity.type
_entity.pdbx_description
1 polymer ?
#
loop_
_entity_poly.entity_id
_entity_poly.type
_entity_poly.pdbx_seq_one_letter_code
_entity_poly.pdbx_strand_id
1 'polypeptide(L)'
;LEKKCKYPIEFQKNNLEAYVAVEYTTDQRGYIVKKKVVACDNKKFKKITLDIFDEVKTLKIATTEKIDTIYFQYKIQGSPTLIHSKVDVKIIGYGSNNKSILMK
;
A
#
# COMPACT_ATOMS: atom_id res chain seq x y z
N LEU A 1 5.30 -2.98 -7.71
CA LEU A 1 4.57 -1.93 -7.00
C LEU A 1 5.23 -1.50 -5.69
N GLU A 2 5.92 -2.41 -5.01
CA GLU A 2 6.54 -2.06 -3.72
C GLU A 2 7.52 -0.90 -3.85
N LYS A 3 8.20 -0.78 -4.97
CA LYS A 3 9.14 0.32 -5.20
C LYS A 3 8.45 1.68 -5.34
N LYS A 4 7.16 1.68 -5.68
CA LYS A 4 6.37 2.89 -5.82
C LYS A 4 5.64 3.28 -4.55
N CYS A 5 5.61 2.36 -3.57
CA CYS A 5 4.90 2.61 -2.33
C CYS A 5 5.75 3.46 -1.40
N LYS A 6 5.11 4.44 -0.78
CA LYS A 6 5.78 5.34 0.15
C LYS A 6 5.09 5.27 1.50
N TYR A 7 5.88 5.18 2.54
CA TYR A 7 5.40 5.21 3.92
C TYR A 7 5.83 6.56 4.49
N PRO A 8 4.92 7.54 4.60
CA PRO A 8 5.32 8.87 5.06
C PRO A 8 6.06 8.81 6.39
N ILE A 9 7.15 9.56 6.49
CA ILE A 9 7.97 9.58 7.70
C ILE A 9 7.15 9.95 8.93
N GLU A 10 6.23 10.90 8.78
CA GLU A 10 5.38 11.34 9.87
C GLU A 10 4.48 10.20 10.37
N PHE A 11 3.98 9.38 9.45
CA PHE A 11 3.16 8.22 9.82
C PHE A 11 4.01 7.19 10.55
N GLN A 12 5.26 6.99 10.09
CA GLN A 12 6.17 6.07 10.76
C GLN A 12 6.50 6.54 12.18
N LYS A 13 6.77 7.83 12.35
CA LYS A 13 7.09 8.39 13.67
C LYS A 13 5.96 8.24 14.66
N ASN A 14 4.73 8.26 14.17
CA ASN A 14 3.55 8.12 15.01
C ASN A 14 3.06 6.67 15.07
N ASN A 15 3.84 5.74 14.54
CA ASN A 15 3.52 4.30 14.56
C ASN A 15 2.15 3.99 13.94
N LEU A 16 1.80 4.73 12.89
CA LEU A 16 0.53 4.51 12.19
C LEU A 16 0.66 3.34 11.23
N GLU A 17 -0.34 2.47 11.24
CA GLU A 17 -0.39 1.29 10.38
C GLU A 17 -1.73 1.22 9.68
N ALA A 18 -1.81 0.45 8.60
CA ALA A 18 -3.05 0.28 7.88
C ALA A 18 -3.04 -0.96 7.01
N TYR A 19 -4.24 -1.45 6.74
CA TYR A 19 -4.50 -2.47 5.75
C TYR A 19 -5.50 -1.86 4.76
N VAL A 20 -5.13 -1.78 3.49
CA VAL A 20 -5.92 -1.09 2.47
C VAL A 20 -6.11 -2.00 1.28
N ALA A 21 -7.35 -2.18 0.85
CA ALA A 21 -7.68 -2.93 -0.35
C ALA A 21 -8.18 -1.96 -1.41
N VAL A 22 -7.58 -2.03 -2.60
CA VAL A 22 -7.93 -1.16 -3.72
C VAL A 22 -8.37 -2.03 -4.89
N GLU A 23 -9.61 -1.82 -5.33
CA GLU A 23 -10.12 -2.45 -6.53
C GLU A 23 -9.73 -1.59 -7.72
N TYR A 24 -9.25 -2.22 -8.77
CA TYR A 24 -8.88 -1.51 -9.99
C TYR A 24 -9.43 -2.24 -11.21
N THR A 25 -9.61 -1.47 -12.28
CA THR A 25 -10.07 -2.00 -13.56
C THR A 25 -9.03 -1.65 -14.61
N THR A 26 -8.70 -2.60 -15.47
CA THR A 26 -7.80 -2.35 -16.60
C THR A 26 -8.61 -2.32 -17.89
N ASP A 27 -8.05 -1.63 -18.90
CA ASP A 27 -8.64 -1.62 -20.24
C ASP A 27 -8.15 -2.85 -21.02
N GLN A 28 -8.54 -2.95 -22.27
CA GLN A 28 -8.18 -4.09 -23.13
C GLN A 28 -6.68 -4.24 -23.33
N ARG A 29 -5.92 -3.15 -23.15
CA ARG A 29 -4.46 -3.16 -23.29
C ARG A 29 -3.75 -3.44 -21.97
N GLY A 30 -4.50 -3.50 -20.86
CA GLY A 30 -3.93 -3.79 -19.56
C GLY A 30 -3.51 -2.58 -18.75
N TYR A 31 -3.93 -1.37 -19.13
CA TYR A 31 -3.67 -0.15 -18.37
C TYR A 31 -4.80 0.13 -17.40
N ILE A 32 -4.47 0.69 -16.25
CA ILE A 32 -5.46 1.02 -15.23
C ILE A 32 -6.32 2.18 -15.69
N VAL A 33 -7.64 2.01 -15.65
CA VAL A 33 -8.60 3.05 -16.01
C VAL A 33 -9.52 3.46 -14.87
N LYS A 34 -9.62 2.62 -13.82
CA LYS A 34 -10.41 2.93 -12.63
C LYS A 34 -9.75 2.36 -11.40
N LYS A 35 -9.94 3.04 -10.27
CA LYS A 35 -9.44 2.58 -8.98
C LYS A 35 -10.34 3.11 -7.88
N LYS A 36 -10.55 2.32 -6.82
CA LYS A 36 -11.25 2.79 -5.63
C LYS A 36 -10.83 1.96 -4.41
N VAL A 37 -10.82 2.60 -3.25
CA VAL A 37 -10.58 1.90 -1.99
C VAL A 37 -11.86 1.17 -1.60
N VAL A 38 -11.76 -0.14 -1.43
CA VAL A 38 -12.91 -0.96 -1.03
C VAL A 38 -12.84 -1.39 0.43
N ALA A 39 -11.67 -1.30 1.05
CA ALA A 39 -11.50 -1.55 2.47
C ALA A 39 -10.31 -0.77 2.98
N CYS A 40 -10.42 -0.19 4.17
CA CYS A 40 -9.34 0.58 4.77
C CYS A 40 -9.61 0.75 6.25
N ASP A 41 -8.68 0.32 7.09
CA ASP A 41 -8.82 0.44 8.53
C ASP A 41 -8.21 1.72 9.10
N ASN A 42 -7.57 2.54 8.27
CA ASN A 42 -7.04 3.83 8.67
C ASN A 42 -7.14 4.81 7.50
N LYS A 43 -8.09 5.75 7.61
CA LYS A 43 -8.40 6.69 6.53
C LYS A 43 -7.20 7.49 6.05
N LYS A 44 -6.23 7.74 6.91
CA LYS A 44 -5.05 8.53 6.56
C LYS A 44 -4.24 7.90 5.43
N PHE A 45 -4.41 6.60 5.21
CA PHE A 45 -3.66 5.89 4.19
C PHE A 45 -4.38 5.80 2.85
N LYS A 46 -5.62 6.27 2.75
CA LYS A 46 -6.38 6.18 1.49
C LYS A 46 -5.69 6.91 0.35
N LYS A 47 -5.36 8.18 0.57
CA LYS A 47 -4.80 9.01 -0.48
C LYS A 47 -3.43 8.50 -0.92
N ILE A 48 -2.55 8.20 0.02
CA ILE A 48 -1.20 7.75 -0.34
C ILE A 48 -1.23 6.42 -1.08
N THR A 49 -2.19 5.56 -0.75
CA THR A 49 -2.32 4.28 -1.44
C THR A 49 -2.87 4.48 -2.85
N LEU A 50 -3.87 5.34 -3.02
CA LEU A 50 -4.40 5.63 -4.35
C LEU A 50 -3.37 6.33 -5.24
N ASP A 51 -2.50 7.16 -4.65
CA ASP A 51 -1.46 7.85 -5.41
C ASP A 51 -0.48 6.88 -6.07
N ILE A 52 -0.31 5.69 -5.51
CA ILE A 52 0.54 4.65 -6.11
C ILE A 52 0.04 4.30 -7.51
N PHE A 53 -1.27 4.23 -7.67
CA PHE A 53 -1.87 3.88 -8.96
C PHE A 53 -1.68 4.99 -9.99
N ASP A 54 -1.60 6.24 -9.56
CA ASP A 54 -1.31 7.35 -10.47
C ASP A 54 0.12 7.27 -11.01
N GLU A 55 1.05 6.78 -10.19
CA GLU A 55 2.43 6.62 -10.63
C GLU A 55 2.61 5.47 -11.61
N VAL A 56 1.70 4.50 -11.61
CA VAL A 56 1.81 3.33 -12.49
C VAL A 56 0.74 3.31 -13.59
N LYS A 57 -0.04 4.37 -13.73
CA LYS A 57 -1.15 4.39 -14.69
C LYS A 57 -0.69 4.25 -16.15
N THR A 58 0.57 4.60 -16.44
CA THR A 58 1.12 4.45 -17.78
C THR A 58 1.77 3.10 -18.00
N LEU A 59 1.79 2.24 -16.98
CA LEU A 59 2.39 0.92 -17.08
C LEU A 59 1.30 -0.12 -17.38
N LYS A 60 1.66 -1.06 -18.24
CA LYS A 60 0.77 -2.16 -18.54
C LYS A 60 0.92 -3.20 -17.42
N ILE A 61 -0.14 -3.41 -16.65
CA ILE A 61 -0.10 -4.32 -15.50
C ILE A 61 -0.90 -5.60 -15.72
N ALA A 62 -1.56 -5.70 -16.87
CA ALA A 62 -2.33 -6.88 -17.22
C ALA A 62 -2.23 -7.10 -18.71
N THR A 63 -2.68 -8.26 -19.18
CA THR A 63 -2.67 -8.58 -20.61
C THR A 63 -4.03 -8.33 -21.26
N THR A 64 -5.05 -8.08 -20.44
CA THR A 64 -6.42 -7.92 -20.94
C THR A 64 -7.23 -7.08 -19.96
N GLU A 65 -8.44 -6.76 -20.33
CA GLU A 65 -9.38 -6.09 -19.46
C GLU A 65 -9.75 -7.00 -18.30
N LYS A 66 -9.70 -6.45 -17.08
CA LYS A 66 -10.10 -7.18 -15.88
C LYS A 66 -10.39 -6.25 -14.73
N ILE A 67 -11.09 -6.78 -13.73
CA ILE A 67 -11.31 -6.12 -12.44
C ILE A 67 -10.64 -7.00 -11.40
N ASP A 68 -9.81 -6.41 -10.56
CA ASP A 68 -9.09 -7.14 -9.53
C ASP A 68 -8.86 -6.26 -8.32
N THR A 69 -8.38 -6.83 -7.23
CA THR A 69 -8.12 -6.10 -6.00
C THR A 69 -6.69 -6.34 -5.55
N ILE A 70 -6.01 -5.27 -5.16
CA ILE A 70 -4.66 -5.36 -4.58
C ILE A 70 -4.79 -5.01 -3.10
N TYR A 71 -4.16 -5.83 -2.26
CA TYR A 71 -4.17 -5.67 -0.81
C TYR A 71 -2.83 -5.14 -0.35
N PHE A 72 -2.84 -3.98 0.31
CA PHE A 72 -1.65 -3.31 0.83
C PHE A 72 -1.65 -3.40 2.35
N GLN A 73 -0.52 -3.71 2.93
CA GLN A 73 -0.37 -3.61 4.37
C GLN A 73 0.83 -2.74 4.72
N TYR A 74 0.55 -1.68 5.49
CA TYR A 74 1.56 -0.79 6.04
C TYR A 74 1.80 -1.22 7.48
N LYS A 75 2.97 -1.74 7.76
CA LYS A 75 3.30 -2.26 9.07
C LYS A 75 4.57 -1.64 9.61
N ILE A 76 4.55 -1.28 10.89
CA ILE A 76 5.75 -0.79 11.57
C ILE A 76 6.53 -2.01 12.04
N GLN A 77 7.81 -2.04 11.76
CA GLN A 77 8.67 -3.14 12.14
C GLN A 77 8.67 -3.31 13.65
N GLY A 78 8.48 -4.55 14.10
CA GLY A 78 8.46 -4.86 15.51
C GLY A 78 7.14 -4.66 16.22
N SER A 79 6.13 -4.12 15.53
CA SER A 79 4.82 -3.95 16.14
C SER A 79 4.13 -5.30 16.31
N PRO A 80 3.15 -5.40 17.24
CA PRO A 80 2.43 -6.66 17.44
C PRO A 80 1.40 -6.97 16.36
N THR A 81 1.18 -6.05 15.42
CA THR A 81 0.22 -6.25 14.35
C THR A 81 0.61 -7.43 13.48
N LEU A 82 -0.32 -8.35 13.26
CA LEU A 82 -0.09 -9.51 12.43
C LEU A 82 -0.21 -9.17 10.95
N ILE A 83 0.55 -9.87 10.12
CA ILE A 83 0.41 -9.77 8.67
C ILE A 83 -0.88 -10.51 8.28
N HIS A 84 -1.73 -9.84 7.51
CA HIS A 84 -2.96 -10.46 7.01
C HIS A 84 -2.61 -11.61 6.07
N SER A 85 -3.49 -12.61 6.01
CA SER A 85 -3.29 -13.74 5.11
C SER A 85 -3.34 -13.34 3.64
N LYS A 86 -4.01 -12.25 3.34
CA LYS A 86 -4.18 -11.76 1.97
C LYS A 86 -3.50 -10.40 1.83
N VAL A 87 -2.21 -10.42 1.45
CA VAL A 87 -1.41 -9.21 1.25
C VAL A 87 -0.63 -9.38 -0.04
N ASP A 88 -0.83 -8.44 -0.97
CA ASP A 88 -0.08 -8.41 -2.21
C ASP A 88 1.15 -7.52 -2.11
N VAL A 89 1.03 -6.41 -1.37
CA VAL A 89 2.11 -5.43 -1.22
C VAL A 89 2.27 -5.13 0.26
N LYS A 90 3.44 -5.45 0.80
CA LYS A 90 3.76 -5.20 2.20
C LYS A 90 4.77 -4.06 2.26
N ILE A 91 4.41 -2.99 2.97
CA ILE A 91 5.27 -1.82 3.13
C ILE A 91 5.67 -1.73 4.60
N ILE A 92 6.97 -1.82 4.86
CA ILE A 92 7.50 -1.81 6.23
C ILE A 92 8.02 -0.42 6.55
N GLY A 93 7.58 0.11 7.68
CA GLY A 93 8.08 1.36 8.20
C GLY A 93 8.82 1.14 9.51
N TYR A 94 9.55 2.16 9.96
CA TYR A 94 10.31 2.11 11.20
C TYR A 94 9.75 3.14 12.15
N GLY A 95 9.12 2.68 13.23
CA GLY A 95 8.54 3.57 14.21
C GLY A 95 9.60 4.22 15.10
N SER A 96 9.14 5.15 15.93
CA SER A 96 10.02 5.87 16.85
C SER A 96 10.77 4.93 17.80
N ASN A 97 10.15 3.81 18.16
CA ASN A 97 10.75 2.86 19.11
C ASN A 97 11.91 2.06 18.51
N ASN A 98 12.06 2.06 17.19
CA ASN A 98 13.10 1.29 16.53
C ASN A 98 14.39 2.06 16.33
N LYS A 99 14.39 3.36 16.62
CA LYS A 99 15.57 4.20 16.41
C LYS A 99 16.77 3.76 17.25
N SER A 100 16.52 3.44 18.50
CA SER A 100 17.61 3.01 19.39
C SER A 100 18.20 1.70 18.93
N ILE A 101 17.39 0.83 18.36
CA ILE A 101 17.86 -0.46 17.84
C ILE A 101 18.76 -0.23 16.64
N LEU A 102 18.36 0.69 15.75
CA LEU A 102 19.12 0.96 14.54
C LEU A 102 20.45 1.63 14.80
N MET A 103 20.56 2.30 15.93
CA MET A 103 21.79 3.01 16.30
C MET A 103 22.83 2.11 16.92
N LYS A 104 22.51 0.87 17.13
CA LYS A 104 23.49 -0.12 17.63
C LYS A 104 24.34 -0.67 16.47
#